data_ad076065c62382f0fd3c742ef2f464eb
#
_entry.id   ad076065c62382f0fd3c742ef2f464eb
#
_cell.length_a   1.000
_cell.length_b   1.000
_cell.length_c   1.000
_cell.angle_alpha   90.00
_cell.angle_beta   90.00
_cell.angle_gamma   90.00
#
_symmetry.space_group_name_H-M   'P 1'
#
loop_
_entity.id
_entity.type
_entity.pdbx_description
1 polymer ?
#
loop_
_entity_poly.entity_id
_entity_poly.type
_entity_poly.pdbx_seq_one_letter_code
_entity_poly.pdbx_strand_id
1 'polypeptide(L)'
;MVKIFLPILFSILLVLTPIGNGKAIHLPEQPNFCLFKNPLCFYNMDVLRYLQLLHQKQEYGQMAKFFYGPMKQTLGEKKLAAALEDQDFGYALKRVGIKEVDAKNWSLTYQRTILGTQENFKIEAALVNDTCRVYLDENKWAQLFNRR
;
A
#
# COMPACT_ATOMS: atom_id res chain seq x y z
N MET A 1 21.15 3.33 74.63
CA MET A 1 20.62 2.34 73.69
C MET A 1 20.17 3.05 72.42
N VAL A 2 21.00 3.04 71.43
CA VAL A 2 20.67 3.65 70.14
C VAL A 2 20.18 2.53 69.19
N LYS A 3 18.89 2.53 68.89
CA LYS A 3 18.32 1.64 67.88
C LYS A 3 18.61 2.21 66.48
N ILE A 4 19.52 1.60 65.80
CA ILE A 4 19.81 1.87 64.41
C ILE A 4 18.71 1.22 63.57
N PHE A 5 17.80 2.05 63.01
CA PHE A 5 16.88 1.58 61.98
C PHE A 5 17.60 1.63 60.65
N LEU A 6 17.82 0.44 60.09
CA LEU A 6 18.31 0.24 58.75
C LEU A 6 17.12 0.42 57.78
N PRO A 7 17.15 1.39 56.86
CA PRO A 7 16.16 1.41 55.80
C PRO A 7 16.49 0.34 54.79
N ILE A 8 15.59 -0.63 54.61
CA ILE A 8 15.60 -1.60 53.55
C ILE A 8 15.33 -0.85 52.27
N LEU A 9 16.37 -0.64 51.47
CA LEU A 9 16.28 -0.19 50.10
C LEU A 9 15.63 -1.31 49.28
N PHE A 10 14.34 -1.16 49.06
CA PHE A 10 13.67 -1.95 48.01
C PHE A 10 14.16 -1.43 46.66
N SER A 11 15.19 -2.06 46.13
CA SER A 11 15.55 -1.89 44.73
C SER A 11 14.43 -2.53 43.91
N ILE A 12 13.50 -1.71 43.46
CA ILE A 12 12.56 -2.09 42.42
C ILE A 12 13.37 -2.19 41.13
N LEU A 13 13.80 -3.43 40.86
CA LEU A 13 14.36 -3.78 39.58
C LEU A 13 13.20 -3.69 38.54
N LEU A 14 13.07 -2.56 37.89
CA LEU A 14 12.21 -2.39 36.72
C LEU A 14 12.81 -3.31 35.64
N VAL A 15 12.32 -4.54 35.61
CA VAL A 15 12.53 -5.41 34.46
C VAL A 15 11.74 -4.78 33.31
N LEU A 16 12.41 -3.97 32.51
CA LEU A 16 11.96 -3.60 31.17
C LEU A 16 11.92 -4.88 30.35
N THR A 17 10.79 -5.57 30.41
CA THR A 17 10.50 -6.59 29.42
C THR A 17 10.45 -5.86 28.07
N PRO A 18 11.25 -6.27 27.10
CA PRO A 18 11.09 -5.73 25.75
C PRO A 18 9.70 -6.11 25.28
N ILE A 19 8.81 -5.13 25.27
CA ILE A 19 7.47 -5.26 24.71
C ILE A 19 7.66 -5.63 23.26
N GLY A 20 7.29 -6.89 22.97
CA GLY A 20 6.88 -7.29 21.64
C GLY A 20 7.99 -7.19 20.59
N ASN A 21 8.59 -8.28 20.29
CA ASN A 21 8.96 -8.61 18.93
C ASN A 21 7.70 -8.51 18.06
N GLY A 22 7.27 -7.28 17.78
CA GLY A 22 6.53 -7.02 16.58
C GLY A 22 7.43 -7.59 15.49
N LYS A 23 7.09 -8.76 14.94
CA LYS A 23 7.70 -9.25 13.73
C LYS A 23 7.61 -8.06 12.79
N ALA A 24 8.76 -7.40 12.55
CA ALA A 24 8.85 -6.45 11.46
C ALA A 24 8.25 -7.19 10.29
N ILE A 25 7.10 -6.72 9.81
CA ILE A 25 6.51 -7.28 8.60
C ILE A 25 7.62 -7.04 7.60
N HIS A 26 8.33 -8.09 7.28
CA HIS A 26 9.33 -8.08 6.22
C HIS A 26 8.50 -7.81 4.98
N LEU A 27 8.40 -6.52 4.66
CA LEU A 27 7.91 -6.13 3.36
C LEU A 27 8.82 -6.87 2.40
N PRO A 28 8.28 -7.68 1.51
CA PRO A 28 9.12 -8.29 0.50
C PRO A 28 9.92 -7.13 -0.09
N GLU A 29 11.24 -7.24 -0.05
CA GLU A 29 12.13 -6.36 -0.78
C GLU A 29 11.46 -6.10 -2.10
N GLN A 30 11.38 -4.82 -2.50
CA GLN A 30 10.59 -4.40 -3.66
C GLN A 30 10.61 -5.53 -4.68
N PRO A 31 9.50 -6.23 -4.84
CA PRO A 31 9.56 -7.35 -5.73
C PRO A 31 9.96 -6.74 -7.06
N ASN A 32 11.09 -7.17 -7.60
CA ASN A 32 11.52 -6.83 -8.95
C ASN A 32 10.46 -7.25 -10.00
N PHE A 33 9.27 -7.60 -9.54
CA PHE A 33 8.13 -8.05 -10.32
C PHE A 33 7.69 -7.06 -11.38
N CYS A 34 7.85 -5.77 -11.12
CA CYS A 34 7.52 -4.76 -12.12
C CYS A 34 8.61 -4.63 -13.20
N LEU A 35 9.75 -5.29 -13.04
CA LEU A 35 10.80 -5.36 -14.06
C LEU A 35 10.67 -6.60 -14.93
N PHE A 36 9.81 -7.56 -14.57
CA PHE A 36 9.63 -8.76 -15.34
C PHE A 36 8.70 -8.50 -16.53
N LYS A 37 9.14 -8.87 -17.72
CA LYS A 37 8.35 -9.03 -18.94
C LYS A 37 7.32 -10.18 -18.82
N ASN A 38 6.81 -10.41 -17.62
CA ASN A 38 5.98 -11.56 -17.34
C ASN A 38 4.59 -11.10 -16.87
N PRO A 39 3.52 -11.46 -17.60
CA PRO A 39 2.14 -11.19 -17.18
C PRO A 39 1.79 -11.76 -15.79
N LEU A 40 2.56 -12.71 -15.28
CA LEU A 40 2.37 -13.29 -13.96
C LEU A 40 2.52 -12.25 -12.81
N CYS A 41 3.08 -11.06 -13.07
CA CYS A 41 3.21 -10.04 -12.03
C CYS A 41 1.85 -9.69 -11.39
N PHE A 42 0.77 -9.61 -12.18
CA PHE A 42 -0.55 -9.30 -11.66
C PHE A 42 -1.21 -10.46 -10.90
N TYR A 43 -0.81 -11.69 -11.18
CA TYR A 43 -1.30 -12.86 -10.46
C TYR A 43 -0.59 -13.02 -9.11
N ASN A 44 0.71 -12.79 -9.08
CA ASN A 44 1.54 -13.03 -7.90
C ASN A 44 1.56 -11.85 -6.93
N MET A 45 1.24 -10.64 -7.38
CA MET A 45 1.27 -9.43 -6.58
C MET A 45 -0.13 -8.80 -6.49
N ASP A 46 -0.54 -8.47 -5.29
CA ASP A 46 -1.68 -7.58 -5.08
C ASP A 46 -1.23 -6.12 -5.24
N VAL A 47 -1.44 -5.59 -6.46
CA VAL A 47 -0.94 -4.26 -6.86
C VAL A 47 -1.45 -3.16 -5.96
N LEU A 48 -2.74 -3.17 -5.59
CA LEU A 48 -3.28 -2.13 -4.71
C LEU A 48 -2.74 -2.25 -3.29
N ARG A 49 -2.55 -3.47 -2.80
CA ARG A 49 -1.90 -3.67 -1.51
C ARG A 49 -0.48 -3.11 -1.50
N TYR A 50 0.24 -3.30 -2.59
CA TYR A 50 1.57 -2.72 -2.74
C TYR A 50 1.54 -1.19 -2.78
N LEU A 51 0.61 -0.60 -3.54
CA LEU A 51 0.42 0.86 -3.57
C LEU A 51 0.04 1.43 -2.20
N GLN A 52 -0.81 0.73 -1.43
CA GLN A 52 -1.12 1.10 -0.05
C GLN A 52 0.13 1.10 0.85
N LEU A 53 1.01 0.12 0.68
CA LEU A 53 2.26 0.06 1.43
C LEU A 53 3.22 1.20 1.07
N LEU A 54 3.34 1.55 -0.21
CA LEU A 54 4.11 2.71 -0.64
C LEU A 54 3.55 4.01 -0.05
N HIS A 55 2.22 4.14 -0.02
CA HIS A 55 1.55 5.29 0.58
C HIS A 55 1.82 5.39 2.08
N GLN A 56 1.73 4.29 2.82
CA GLN A 56 2.05 4.25 4.26
C GLN A 56 3.51 4.61 4.56
N LYS A 57 4.41 4.29 3.64
CA LYS A 57 5.83 4.66 3.72
C LYS A 57 6.15 6.06 3.20
N GLN A 58 5.13 6.79 2.72
CA GLN A 58 5.28 8.11 2.11
C GLN A 58 6.17 8.10 0.84
N GLU A 59 6.23 6.98 0.16
CA GLU A 59 7.00 6.80 -1.08
C GLU A 59 6.19 7.20 -2.33
N TYR A 60 5.62 8.41 -2.30
CA TYR A 60 4.69 8.90 -3.33
C TYR A 60 5.30 8.98 -4.73
N GLY A 61 6.59 9.27 -4.83
CA GLY A 61 7.31 9.28 -6.10
C GLY A 61 7.37 7.89 -6.75
N GLN A 62 7.61 6.85 -5.97
CA GLN A 62 7.56 5.48 -6.46
C GLN A 62 6.14 5.07 -6.81
N MET A 63 5.18 5.44 -5.98
CA MET A 63 3.76 5.17 -6.21
C MET A 63 3.29 5.78 -7.54
N ALA A 64 3.67 7.03 -7.84
CA ALA A 64 3.32 7.70 -9.09
C ALA A 64 3.85 6.98 -10.35
N LYS A 65 4.96 6.25 -10.23
CA LYS A 65 5.50 5.44 -11.34
C LYS A 65 4.63 4.27 -11.73
N PHE A 66 3.86 3.73 -10.78
CA PHE A 66 2.98 2.59 -11.03
C PHE A 66 1.70 2.94 -11.77
N PHE A 67 1.39 4.22 -11.93
CA PHE A 67 0.22 4.64 -12.67
C PHE A 67 0.53 4.94 -14.14
N TYR A 68 -0.46 4.72 -14.99
CA TYR A 68 -0.52 5.21 -16.35
C TYR A 68 -1.91 5.77 -16.65
N GLY A 69 -2.11 6.42 -17.78
CA GLY A 69 -3.39 6.96 -18.18
C GLY A 69 -3.46 8.49 -18.12
N PRO A 70 -4.66 9.07 -18.32
CA PRO A 70 -4.84 10.50 -18.52
C PRO A 70 -4.33 11.38 -17.37
N MET A 71 -4.57 10.98 -16.13
CA MET A 71 -4.10 11.77 -14.98
C MET A 71 -2.59 11.87 -14.93
N LYS A 72 -1.87 10.77 -15.17
CA LYS A 72 -0.41 10.82 -15.19
C LYS A 72 0.12 11.63 -16.37
N GLN A 73 -0.53 11.54 -17.54
CA GLN A 73 -0.16 12.32 -18.72
C GLN A 73 -0.35 13.81 -18.47
N THR A 74 -1.45 14.21 -17.84
CA THR A 74 -1.78 15.61 -17.58
C THR A 74 -0.92 16.22 -16.47
N LEU A 75 -0.76 15.51 -15.35
CA LEU A 75 -0.05 16.02 -14.18
C LEU A 75 1.48 15.84 -14.27
N GLY A 76 1.92 14.79 -14.96
CA GLY A 76 3.30 14.32 -14.86
C GLY A 76 3.59 13.65 -13.51
N GLU A 77 4.70 12.94 -13.44
CA GLU A 77 5.04 12.11 -12.28
C GLU A 77 5.21 12.92 -10.99
N LYS A 78 5.87 14.08 -11.05
CA LYS A 78 6.14 14.92 -9.89
C LYS A 78 4.88 15.52 -9.27
N LYS A 79 3.97 16.06 -10.10
CA LYS A 79 2.71 16.63 -9.61
C LYS A 79 1.75 15.54 -9.14
N LEU A 80 1.75 14.38 -9.80
CA LEU A 80 0.98 13.23 -9.36
C LEU A 80 1.44 12.74 -7.98
N ALA A 81 2.75 12.65 -7.75
CA ALA A 81 3.30 12.29 -6.45
C ALA A 81 2.86 13.27 -5.35
N ALA A 82 2.91 14.59 -5.61
CA ALA A 82 2.43 15.60 -4.68
C ALA A 82 0.91 15.49 -4.41
N ALA A 83 0.11 15.21 -5.43
CA ALA A 83 -1.32 15.00 -5.26
C ALA A 83 -1.66 13.76 -4.43
N LEU A 84 -0.85 12.69 -4.52
CA LEU A 84 -1.01 11.47 -3.74
C LEU A 84 -0.72 11.69 -2.24
N GLU A 85 0.12 12.63 -1.90
CA GLU A 85 0.44 12.97 -0.51
C GLU A 85 -0.80 13.47 0.26
N ASP A 86 -1.69 14.21 -0.42
CA ASP A 86 -2.90 14.77 0.16
C ASP A 86 -4.10 13.80 0.17
N GLN A 87 -3.89 12.57 -0.25
CA GLN A 87 -4.94 11.56 -0.35
C GLN A 87 -4.79 10.49 0.71
N ASP A 88 -5.88 9.82 1.01
CA ASP A 88 -5.91 8.66 1.89
C ASP A 88 -6.42 7.42 1.13
N PHE A 89 -5.70 6.31 1.25
CA PHE A 89 -6.17 4.99 0.87
C PHE A 89 -7.07 4.43 1.98
N GLY A 90 -8.21 5.06 2.17
CA GLY A 90 -9.04 4.89 3.37
C GLY A 90 -9.76 3.55 3.51
N TYR A 91 -9.51 2.54 2.66
CA TYR A 91 -10.30 1.33 2.67
C TYR A 91 -9.44 0.07 2.76
N ALA A 92 -9.92 -0.92 3.53
CA ALA A 92 -9.43 -2.27 3.40
C ALA A 92 -9.85 -2.83 2.04
N LEU A 93 -8.87 -2.97 1.15
CA LEU A 93 -9.07 -3.46 -0.21
C LEU A 93 -8.69 -4.93 -0.27
N LYS A 94 -9.57 -5.75 -0.81
CA LYS A 94 -9.32 -7.17 -1.05
C LYS A 94 -9.51 -7.47 -2.52
N ARG A 95 -8.48 -8.01 -3.17
CA ARG A 95 -8.63 -8.51 -4.53
C ARG A 95 -9.49 -9.78 -4.52
N VAL A 96 -10.57 -9.77 -5.29
CA VAL A 96 -11.52 -10.88 -5.40
C VAL A 96 -11.55 -11.50 -6.80
N GLY A 97 -10.92 -10.87 -7.78
CA GLY A 97 -10.85 -11.41 -9.12
C GLY A 97 -9.73 -10.79 -9.96
N ILE A 98 -9.30 -11.57 -10.94
CA ILE A 98 -8.38 -11.15 -11.98
C ILE A 98 -8.83 -11.78 -13.29
N LYS A 99 -8.87 -10.98 -14.35
CA LYS A 99 -9.23 -11.43 -15.70
C LYS A 99 -8.23 -10.84 -16.68
N GLU A 100 -7.60 -11.69 -17.44
CA GLU A 100 -6.84 -11.29 -18.62
C GLU A 100 -7.81 -10.79 -19.70
N VAL A 101 -7.58 -9.60 -20.19
CA VAL A 101 -8.33 -9.00 -21.30
C VAL A 101 -7.63 -9.33 -22.62
N ASP A 102 -6.32 -9.16 -22.62
CA ASP A 102 -5.41 -9.56 -23.71
C ASP A 102 -3.99 -9.79 -23.16
N ALA A 103 -3.02 -10.03 -24.03
CA ALA A 103 -1.64 -10.35 -23.63
C ALA A 103 -0.93 -9.26 -22.78
N LYS A 104 -1.46 -8.03 -22.74
CA LYS A 104 -0.86 -6.89 -22.03
C LYS A 104 -1.80 -6.20 -21.07
N ASN A 105 -3.07 -6.57 -21.04
CA ASN A 105 -4.10 -5.89 -20.26
C ASN A 105 -4.89 -6.87 -19.38
N TRP A 106 -5.13 -6.44 -18.13
CA TRP A 106 -5.89 -7.18 -17.12
C TRP A 106 -6.96 -6.31 -16.49
N SER A 107 -8.06 -6.94 -16.11
CA SER A 107 -9.08 -6.34 -15.25
C SER A 107 -8.99 -6.98 -13.87
N LEU A 108 -8.68 -6.19 -12.87
CA LEU A 108 -8.58 -6.60 -11.47
C LEU A 108 -9.85 -6.17 -10.75
N THR A 109 -10.54 -7.11 -10.11
CA THR A 109 -11.72 -6.81 -9.30
C THR A 109 -11.33 -6.75 -7.83
N TYR A 110 -11.64 -5.64 -7.20
CA TYR A 110 -11.43 -5.39 -5.78
C TYR A 110 -12.75 -5.20 -5.06
N GLN A 111 -12.77 -5.65 -3.82
CA GLN A 111 -13.87 -5.43 -2.89
C GLN A 111 -13.39 -4.47 -1.80
N ARG A 112 -14.24 -3.49 -1.47
CA ARG A 112 -14.07 -2.60 -0.32
C ARG A 112 -15.30 -2.64 0.55
N THR A 113 -15.13 -2.32 1.82
CA THR A 113 -16.24 -2.18 2.77
C THR A 113 -16.34 -0.73 3.19
N ILE A 114 -17.49 -0.12 2.93
CA ILE A 114 -17.83 1.25 3.31
C ILE A 114 -19.07 1.22 4.17
N LEU A 115 -18.96 1.71 5.40
CA LEU A 115 -20.10 1.74 6.36
C LEU A 115 -20.85 0.42 6.48
N GLY A 116 -20.11 -0.69 6.49
CA GLY A 116 -20.70 -2.04 6.59
C GLY A 116 -21.21 -2.62 5.26
N THR A 117 -21.23 -1.85 4.20
CA THR A 117 -21.63 -2.31 2.86
C THR A 117 -20.42 -2.73 2.05
N GLN A 118 -20.51 -3.91 1.45
CA GLN A 118 -19.47 -4.39 0.52
C GLN A 118 -19.77 -3.92 -0.89
N GLU A 119 -18.76 -3.36 -1.52
CA GLU A 119 -18.82 -2.83 -2.88
C GLU A 119 -17.66 -3.38 -3.70
N ASN A 120 -17.97 -3.85 -4.92
CA ASN A 120 -16.95 -4.29 -5.86
C ASN A 120 -16.68 -3.21 -6.91
N PHE A 121 -15.41 -3.00 -7.24
CA PHE A 121 -15.02 -2.11 -8.32
C PHE A 121 -13.88 -2.75 -9.14
N LYS A 122 -13.74 -2.29 -10.37
CA LYS A 122 -12.74 -2.80 -11.30
C LYS A 122 -11.63 -1.78 -11.52
N ILE A 123 -10.42 -2.29 -11.59
CA ILE A 123 -9.23 -1.54 -11.96
C ILE A 123 -8.62 -2.19 -13.19
N GLU A 124 -8.22 -1.37 -14.11
CA GLU A 124 -7.47 -1.80 -15.28
C GLU A 124 -5.97 -1.75 -14.97
N ALA A 125 -5.28 -2.79 -15.35
CA ALA A 125 -3.84 -2.92 -15.20
C ALA A 125 -3.24 -3.35 -16.54
N ALA A 126 -2.03 -2.89 -16.83
CA ALA A 126 -1.37 -3.18 -18.08
C ALA A 126 0.15 -3.33 -17.92
N LEU A 127 0.78 -4.01 -18.89
CA LEU A 127 2.20 -3.93 -19.13
C LEU A 127 2.49 -2.72 -20.04
N VAL A 128 3.08 -1.69 -19.44
CA VAL A 128 3.52 -0.49 -20.17
C VAL A 128 5.04 -0.44 -20.12
N ASN A 129 5.68 -0.53 -21.28
CA ASN A 129 7.15 -0.67 -21.39
C ASN A 129 7.68 -1.81 -20.51
N ASP A 130 7.05 -2.97 -20.61
CA ASP A 130 7.38 -4.16 -19.81
C ASP A 130 7.27 -3.98 -18.27
N THR A 131 6.56 -2.96 -17.83
CA THR A 131 6.34 -2.68 -16.40
C THR A 131 4.86 -2.78 -16.07
N CYS A 132 4.52 -3.48 -15.00
CA CYS A 132 3.16 -3.56 -14.48
C CYS A 132 2.70 -2.19 -14.00
N ARG A 133 1.59 -1.68 -14.53
CA ARG A 133 1.03 -0.39 -14.17
C ARG A 133 -0.48 -0.46 -14.04
N VAL A 134 -1.00 0.46 -13.24
CA VAL A 134 -2.44 0.61 -12.98
C VAL A 134 -2.96 1.83 -13.73
N TYR A 135 -4.09 1.65 -14.42
CA TYR A 135 -4.75 2.76 -15.11
C TYR A 135 -5.37 3.74 -14.11
N LEU A 136 -5.14 5.02 -14.35
CA LEU A 136 -5.63 6.10 -13.51
C LEU A 136 -6.22 7.24 -14.35
N ASP A 137 -7.52 7.43 -14.18
CA ASP A 137 -8.28 8.61 -14.60
C ASP A 137 -8.97 9.24 -13.39
N GLU A 138 -9.74 10.29 -13.59
CA GLU A 138 -10.46 10.99 -12.52
C GLU A 138 -11.46 10.07 -11.79
N ASN A 139 -12.14 9.18 -12.51
CA ASN A 139 -13.09 8.25 -11.92
C ASN A 139 -12.39 7.22 -11.04
N LYS A 140 -11.26 6.67 -11.50
CA LYS A 140 -10.45 5.73 -10.73
C LYS A 140 -9.81 6.42 -9.53
N TRP A 141 -9.39 7.67 -9.70
CA TRP A 141 -8.92 8.47 -8.58
C TRP A 141 -9.96 8.57 -7.48
N ALA A 142 -11.19 8.95 -7.81
CA ALA A 142 -12.28 9.06 -6.85
C ALA A 142 -12.68 7.70 -6.21
N GLN A 143 -12.45 6.59 -6.90
CA GLN A 143 -12.68 5.25 -6.36
C GLN A 143 -11.58 4.78 -5.41
N LEU A 144 -10.32 5.16 -5.66
CA LEU A 144 -9.17 4.70 -4.92
C LEU A 144 -8.83 5.55 -3.71
N PHE A 145 -9.08 6.85 -3.80
CA PHE A 145 -8.61 7.83 -2.83
C PHE A 145 -9.74 8.65 -2.22
N ASN A 146 -9.57 9.00 -0.96
CA ASN A 146 -10.37 10.02 -0.28
C ASN A 146 -9.49 11.23 -0.01
N ARG A 147 -10.07 12.43 -0.08
CA ARG A 147 -9.39 13.62 0.45
C ARG A 147 -9.26 13.48 1.97
N ARG A 148 -8.08 13.78 2.45
CA ARG A 148 -7.84 13.99 3.89
C ARG A 148 -8.55 15.24 4.39
#